data_f337db816ece15c952fab2a5ad01b38a
#
_entry.id   f337db816ece15c952fab2a5ad01b38a
#
_cell.length_a   1.000
_cell.length_b   1.000
_cell.length_c   1.000
_cell.angle_alpha   90.00
_cell.angle_beta   90.00
_cell.angle_gamma   90.00
#
_symmetry.space_group_name_H-M   'P 1'
#
loop_
_entity.id
_entity.type
_entity.pdbx_description
1 polymer ?
#
loop_
_entity_poly.entity_id
_entity_poly.type
_entity_poly.pdbx_seq_one_letter_code
_entity_poly.pdbx_strand_id
1 'polypeptide(L)'
;MRKIISMAAAALILASGSALAGDAAQGQSLYNAKGCVGCHGMNGKSNNEQLYPSINGKGAGFVSAAIAAFKSGERSNPMMGPMAQTVTAAEAADIDAYLAGQ
;
A
#
# COMPACT_ATOMS: atom_id res chain seq x y z
N MET A 1 23.45 13.59 31.58
CA MET A 1 23.16 14.41 30.41
C MET A 1 23.45 13.71 29.11
N ARG A 2 24.62 13.11 28.90
CA ARG A 2 24.96 12.40 27.66
C ARG A 2 24.04 11.22 27.39
N LYS A 3 23.65 10.46 28.44
CA LYS A 3 22.76 9.31 28.31
C LYS A 3 21.34 9.69 27.85
N ILE A 4 20.85 10.85 28.29
CA ILE A 4 19.52 11.35 27.91
C ILE A 4 19.46 11.70 26.43
N ILE A 5 20.54 12.32 25.91
CA ILE A 5 20.62 12.68 24.48
C ILE A 5 20.63 11.45 23.60
N SER A 6 21.36 10.39 24.01
CA SER A 6 21.39 9.13 23.24
C SER A 6 20.02 8.45 23.19
N MET A 7 19.26 8.47 24.29
CA MET A 7 17.92 7.89 24.34
C MET A 7 16.95 8.65 23.45
N ALA A 8 17.03 9.98 23.41
CA ALA A 8 16.18 10.80 22.56
C ALA A 8 16.42 10.52 21.07
N ALA A 9 17.69 10.34 20.67
CA ALA A 9 18.03 10.01 19.30
C ALA A 9 17.47 8.65 18.87
N ALA A 10 17.53 7.64 19.74
CA ALA A 10 16.96 6.32 19.46
C ALA A 10 15.45 6.37 19.29
N ALA A 11 14.76 7.15 20.13
CA ALA A 11 13.30 7.33 20.02
C ALA A 11 12.90 7.98 18.69
N LEU A 12 13.67 8.96 18.21
CA LEU A 12 13.40 9.60 16.92
C LEU A 12 13.57 8.65 15.75
N ILE A 13 14.56 7.78 15.77
CA ILE A 13 14.78 6.78 14.71
C ILE A 13 13.59 5.81 14.64
N LEU A 14 13.10 5.33 15.78
CA LEU A 14 11.95 4.44 15.83
C LEU A 14 10.67 5.11 15.31
N ALA A 15 10.44 6.35 15.68
CA ALA A 15 9.29 7.11 15.23
C ALA A 15 9.32 7.32 13.70
N SER A 16 10.48 7.62 13.13
CA SER A 16 10.65 7.78 11.69
C SER A 16 10.39 6.47 10.95
N GLY A 17 10.87 5.34 11.48
CA GLY A 17 10.63 4.03 10.90
C GLY A 17 9.14 3.68 10.89
N SER A 18 8.42 3.95 11.99
CA SER A 18 6.98 3.73 12.08
C SER A 18 6.21 4.62 11.09
N ALA A 19 6.64 5.86 10.89
CA ALA A 19 5.98 6.80 9.98
C ALA A 19 6.12 6.38 8.51
N LEU A 20 7.18 5.62 8.14
CA LEU A 20 7.38 5.13 6.79
C LEU A 20 6.60 3.85 6.51
N ALA A 21 6.21 3.10 7.54
CA ALA A 21 5.38 1.93 7.39
C ALA A 21 3.92 2.35 7.20
N GLY A 22 3.22 1.77 6.23
CA GLY A 22 1.80 2.01 6.04
C GLY A 22 0.97 1.44 7.19
N ASP A 23 -0.26 1.95 7.32
CA ASP A 23 -1.24 1.51 8.31
C ASP A 23 -2.15 0.47 7.67
N ALA A 24 -2.01 -0.80 8.07
CA ALA A 24 -2.78 -1.91 7.50
C ALA A 24 -4.28 -1.79 7.75
N ALA A 25 -4.71 -1.31 8.92
CA ALA A 25 -6.12 -1.11 9.23
C ALA A 25 -6.74 -0.03 8.34
N GLN A 26 -6.04 1.09 8.17
CA GLN A 26 -6.45 2.14 7.25
C GLN A 26 -6.44 1.64 5.82
N GLY A 27 -5.44 0.82 5.46
CA GLY A 27 -5.34 0.20 4.14
C GLY A 27 -6.53 -0.68 3.80
N GLN A 28 -7.03 -1.44 4.77
CA GLN A 28 -8.23 -2.24 4.58
C GLN A 28 -9.43 -1.38 4.27
N SER A 29 -9.62 -0.31 5.03
CA SER A 29 -10.71 0.64 4.78
C SER A 29 -10.61 1.28 3.40
N LEU A 30 -9.41 1.69 3.01
CA LEU A 30 -9.15 2.29 1.70
C LEU A 30 -9.36 1.30 0.56
N TYR A 31 -8.91 0.07 0.73
CA TYR A 31 -9.06 -0.99 -0.26
C TYR A 31 -10.54 -1.19 -0.62
N ASN A 32 -11.40 -1.20 0.39
CA ASN A 32 -12.84 -1.32 0.20
C ASN A 32 -13.45 -0.02 -0.35
N ALA A 33 -13.11 1.12 0.23
CA ALA A 33 -13.71 2.41 -0.13
C ALA A 33 -13.33 2.86 -1.54
N LYS A 34 -12.11 2.56 -1.98
CA LYS A 34 -11.63 2.91 -3.34
C LYS A 34 -12.13 1.93 -4.41
N GLY A 35 -12.80 0.86 -4.01
CA GLY A 35 -13.35 -0.11 -4.95
C GLY A 35 -12.39 -1.18 -5.44
N CYS A 36 -11.20 -1.26 -4.87
CA CYS A 36 -10.22 -2.28 -5.24
C CYS A 36 -10.79 -3.71 -5.10
N VAL A 37 -11.59 -3.90 -4.04
CA VAL A 37 -12.23 -5.18 -3.72
C VAL A 37 -13.15 -5.66 -4.84
N GLY A 38 -13.76 -4.75 -5.60
CA GLY A 38 -14.69 -5.12 -6.68
C GLY A 38 -14.04 -5.91 -7.80
N CYS A 39 -12.77 -5.68 -8.06
CA CYS A 39 -12.03 -6.36 -9.11
C CYS A 39 -11.02 -7.36 -8.54
N HIS A 40 -10.22 -6.94 -7.56
CA HIS A 40 -9.15 -7.77 -7.02
C HIS A 40 -9.60 -8.75 -5.94
N GLY A 41 -10.87 -8.69 -5.54
CA GLY A 41 -11.47 -9.65 -4.61
C GLY A 41 -11.23 -9.32 -3.14
N MET A 42 -11.89 -10.08 -2.28
CA MET A 42 -11.73 -9.92 -0.83
C MET A 42 -10.28 -10.21 -0.44
N ASN A 43 -9.73 -9.33 0.38
CA ASN A 43 -8.36 -9.46 0.89
C ASN A 43 -7.30 -9.51 -0.23
N GLY A 44 -7.62 -9.03 -1.42
CA GLY A 44 -6.71 -9.02 -2.55
C GLY A 44 -6.61 -10.33 -3.30
N LYS A 45 -7.46 -11.31 -2.98
CA LYS A 45 -7.50 -12.60 -3.68
C LYS A 45 -8.57 -12.57 -4.73
N SER A 46 -8.17 -12.61 -6.00
CA SER A 46 -9.07 -12.46 -7.14
C SER A 46 -9.92 -13.71 -7.38
N ASN A 47 -11.13 -13.49 -7.87
CA ASN A 47 -11.99 -14.55 -8.39
C ASN A 47 -11.80 -14.75 -9.89
N ASN A 48 -11.01 -13.90 -10.55
CA ASN A 48 -10.74 -13.99 -11.98
C ASN A 48 -9.32 -13.50 -12.26
N GLU A 49 -8.35 -14.40 -12.11
CA GLU A 49 -6.92 -14.08 -12.24
C GLU A 49 -6.54 -13.61 -13.63
N GLN A 50 -7.30 -14.00 -14.66
CA GLN A 50 -6.99 -13.61 -16.03
C GLN A 50 -7.27 -12.12 -16.28
N LEU A 51 -8.35 -11.60 -15.72
CA LEU A 51 -8.71 -10.19 -15.86
C LEU A 51 -8.15 -9.32 -14.76
N TYR A 52 -8.18 -9.80 -13.53
CA TYR A 52 -7.77 -9.05 -12.33
C TYR A 52 -6.85 -9.92 -11.50
N PRO A 53 -5.55 -9.62 -11.46
CA PRO A 53 -4.63 -10.47 -10.72
C PRO A 53 -4.85 -10.38 -9.21
N SER A 54 -4.57 -11.47 -8.51
CA SER A 54 -4.48 -11.41 -7.05
C SER A 54 -3.29 -10.54 -6.66
N ILE A 55 -3.51 -9.71 -5.65
CA ILE A 55 -2.50 -8.74 -5.18
C ILE A 55 -2.21 -8.90 -3.69
N ASN A 56 -2.68 -10.00 -3.10
CA ASN A 56 -2.41 -10.32 -1.70
C ASN A 56 -1.07 -11.04 -1.54
N GLY A 57 -0.42 -10.83 -0.41
CA GLY A 57 0.75 -11.60 -0.02
C GLY A 57 1.96 -11.50 -0.95
N LYS A 58 2.07 -10.43 -1.72
CA LYS A 58 3.18 -10.25 -2.69
C LYS A 58 4.44 -9.64 -2.06
N GLY A 59 4.37 -9.31 -0.77
CA GLY A 59 5.46 -8.66 -0.06
C GLY A 59 5.31 -7.16 0.02
N ALA A 60 5.97 -6.58 1.02
CA ALA A 60 5.93 -5.14 1.25
C ALA A 60 6.54 -4.39 0.05
N GLY A 61 5.86 -3.34 -0.39
CA GLY A 61 6.30 -2.50 -1.49
C GLY A 61 5.76 -2.90 -2.86
N PHE A 62 5.28 -4.14 -3.02
CA PHE A 62 4.79 -4.61 -4.33
C PHE A 62 3.60 -3.79 -4.82
N VAL A 63 2.58 -3.63 -3.99
CA VAL A 63 1.34 -2.93 -4.39
C VAL A 63 1.59 -1.44 -4.56
N SER A 64 2.32 -0.82 -3.64
CA SER A 64 2.60 0.62 -3.74
C SER A 64 3.44 0.95 -4.98
N ALA A 65 4.40 0.10 -5.33
CA ALA A 65 5.20 0.27 -6.55
C ALA A 65 4.33 0.10 -7.81
N ALA A 66 3.41 -0.86 -7.82
CA ALA A 66 2.50 -1.05 -8.94
C ALA A 66 1.58 0.15 -9.13
N ILE A 67 1.01 0.69 -8.06
CA ILE A 67 0.17 1.88 -8.12
C ILE A 67 0.98 3.07 -8.67
N ALA A 68 2.20 3.27 -8.18
CA ALA A 68 3.07 4.33 -8.66
C ALA A 68 3.38 4.19 -10.15
N ALA A 69 3.61 2.98 -10.62
CA ALA A 69 3.89 2.71 -12.03
C ALA A 69 2.69 3.04 -12.93
N PHE A 70 1.48 2.72 -12.49
CA PHE A 70 0.27 3.11 -13.23
C PHE A 70 0.04 4.63 -13.20
N LYS A 71 0.37 5.28 -12.09
CA LYS A 71 0.24 6.75 -11.98
C LYS A 71 1.18 7.48 -12.92
N SER A 72 2.41 7.00 -13.04
CA SER A 72 3.44 7.62 -13.89
C SER A 72 3.31 7.29 -15.37
N GLY A 73 2.53 6.26 -15.69
CA GLY A 73 2.44 5.77 -17.07
C GLY A 73 3.52 4.75 -17.43
N GLU A 74 4.39 4.39 -16.48
CA GLU A 74 5.38 3.33 -16.69
C GLU A 74 4.70 1.98 -16.98
N ARG A 75 3.56 1.73 -16.32
CA ARG A 75 2.66 0.65 -16.69
C ARG A 75 1.37 1.24 -17.24
N SER A 76 0.82 0.65 -18.26
CA SER A 76 -0.41 1.12 -18.90
C SER A 76 -1.52 0.08 -18.78
N ASN A 77 -2.68 0.51 -18.30
CA ASN A 77 -3.88 -0.32 -18.23
C ASN A 77 -5.09 0.60 -18.20
N PRO A 78 -6.11 0.37 -19.06
CA PRO A 78 -7.27 1.27 -19.16
C PRO A 78 -8.12 1.32 -17.90
N MET A 79 -8.04 0.30 -17.03
CA MET A 79 -8.76 0.26 -15.75
C MET A 79 -7.91 0.80 -14.61
N MET A 80 -6.68 0.31 -14.49
CA MET A 80 -5.82 0.68 -13.37
C MET A 80 -5.22 2.08 -13.52
N GLY A 81 -5.00 2.56 -14.74
CA GLY A 81 -4.48 3.92 -14.95
C GLY A 81 -5.31 4.98 -14.25
N PRO A 82 -6.60 5.11 -14.60
CA PRO A 82 -7.48 6.05 -13.92
C PRO A 82 -7.67 5.77 -12.43
N MET A 83 -7.77 4.50 -12.04
CA MET A 83 -7.94 4.12 -10.64
C MET A 83 -6.73 4.58 -9.79
N ALA A 84 -5.52 4.37 -10.28
CA ALA A 84 -4.31 4.76 -9.58
C ALA A 84 -4.24 6.27 -9.34
N GLN A 85 -4.81 7.08 -10.24
CA GLN A 85 -4.83 8.55 -10.08
C GLN A 85 -5.66 8.98 -8.87
N THR A 86 -6.59 8.16 -8.40
CA THR A 86 -7.44 8.47 -7.23
C THR A 86 -6.76 8.11 -5.91
N VAL A 87 -5.57 7.51 -5.94
CA VAL A 87 -4.87 7.00 -4.76
C VAL A 87 -3.61 7.82 -4.54
N THR A 88 -3.49 8.45 -3.38
CA THR A 88 -2.27 9.19 -3.02
C THR A 88 -1.15 8.21 -2.66
N ALA A 89 0.09 8.69 -2.63
CA ALA A 89 1.22 7.85 -2.22
C ALA A 89 1.06 7.33 -0.80
N ALA A 90 0.53 8.15 0.12
CA ALA A 90 0.27 7.74 1.50
C ALA A 90 -0.82 6.66 1.56
N GLU A 91 -1.88 6.81 0.79
CA GLU A 91 -2.95 5.81 0.70
C GLU A 91 -2.43 4.50 0.10
N ALA A 92 -1.58 4.59 -0.92
CA ALA A 92 -0.98 3.42 -1.53
C ALA A 92 -0.11 2.65 -0.53
N ALA A 93 0.63 3.35 0.34
CA ALA A 93 1.42 2.72 1.39
C ALA A 93 0.54 1.98 2.40
N ASP A 94 -0.61 2.54 2.75
CA ASP A 94 -1.55 1.90 3.67
C ASP A 94 -2.19 0.65 3.03
N ILE A 95 -2.62 0.75 1.79
CA ILE A 95 -3.19 -0.39 1.04
C ILE A 95 -2.14 -1.49 0.89
N ASP A 96 -0.90 -1.11 0.59
CA ASP A 96 0.21 -2.05 0.48
C ASP A 96 0.44 -2.81 1.79
N ALA A 97 0.46 -2.09 2.92
CA ALA A 97 0.64 -2.71 4.23
C ALA A 97 -0.46 -3.72 4.54
N TYR A 98 -1.70 -3.41 4.20
CA TYR A 98 -2.81 -4.32 4.37
C TYR A 98 -2.65 -5.57 3.50
N LEU A 99 -2.42 -5.40 2.20
CA LEU A 99 -2.37 -6.52 1.26
C LEU A 99 -1.14 -7.40 1.47
N ALA A 100 -0.01 -6.82 1.87
CA ALA A 100 1.20 -7.60 2.14
C ALA A 100 1.00 -8.61 3.27
N GLY A 101 0.10 -8.32 4.21
CA GLY A 101 -0.21 -9.21 5.32
C GLY A 101 -1.30 -10.24 5.04
N GLN A 102 -1.86 -10.23 3.83
CA GLN A 102 -2.91 -11.18 3.45
C GLN A 102 -2.31 -12.41 2.73
#